data_161ebe2377798b8c5221d61014e45a14
#
_entry.id   161ebe2377798b8c5221d61014e45a14
#
_cell.length_a   1.000
_cell.length_b   1.000
_cell.length_c   1.000
_cell.angle_alpha   90.00
_cell.angle_beta   90.00
_cell.angle_gamma   90.00
#
_symmetry.space_group_name_H-M   'P 1'
#
loop_
_entity.id
_entity.type
_entity.pdbx_description
1 polymer ?
#
loop_
_entity_poly.entity_id
_entity_poly.type
_entity_poly.pdbx_seq_one_letter_code
_entity_poly.pdbx_strand_id
1 'polypeptide(L)'
;MFGFGKKKQDTDADQEPGKLPHGQPLVPEDSEPTTNTSPPKEKRPGLFGRLREKLSRTRTHLGDGMANLLLGKKDLDEELLEELETRLLMADVGIEATEEILSGLPGRLSRRESDDPEALMSALREGMVELLSPCEAPLHPSDESPYVILMVGINGAGKTTTIGKLAKQFQQKGQSVMLAAGDTFRAAAVEQLQAWGRHNDIPVVAQQTGADSASVIYDAIESAR
;
A
#
# COMPACT_ATOMS: atom_id res chain seq x y z
N MET A 1 -33.07 -42.35 22.37
CA MET A 1 -34.12 -43.12 21.74
C MET A 1 -33.75 -43.34 20.29
N PHE A 2 -33.40 -44.57 19.96
CA PHE A 2 -33.40 -45.29 18.67
C PHE A 2 -32.71 -44.61 17.46
N GLY A 3 -31.87 -45.26 16.67
CA GLY A 3 -31.35 -46.64 16.57
C GLY A 3 -30.80 -46.86 15.18
N PHE A 4 -29.65 -47.42 15.11
CA PHE A 4 -29.11 -48.48 14.29
C PHE A 4 -29.58 -48.70 12.85
N GLY A 5 -28.59 -48.96 11.96
CA GLY A 5 -28.73 -49.66 10.69
C GLY A 5 -27.43 -49.85 9.93
N LYS A 6 -26.63 -50.86 10.30
CA LYS A 6 -25.52 -51.49 9.54
C LYS A 6 -26.02 -52.32 8.38
N LYS A 7 -25.25 -52.45 7.27
CA LYS A 7 -24.90 -53.67 6.51
C LYS A 7 -23.81 -53.29 5.49
N LYS A 8 -22.67 -53.83 5.52
CA LYS A 8 -21.86 -55.02 5.17
C LYS A 8 -22.33 -55.76 3.91
N GLN A 9 -21.42 -55.96 2.98
CA GLN A 9 -20.71 -57.18 2.50
C GLN A 9 -20.26 -56.95 1.06
N ASP A 10 -18.96 -57.06 0.75
CA ASP A 10 -18.10 -58.19 0.33
C ASP A 10 -18.40 -58.59 -1.13
N THR A 11 -17.45 -58.77 -2.01
CA THR A 11 -16.36 -59.70 -2.16
C THR A 11 -15.65 -59.53 -3.52
N ASP A 12 -14.34 -59.66 -3.50
CA ASP A 12 -13.40 -60.41 -4.36
C ASP A 12 -13.49 -60.39 -5.90
N ALA A 13 -12.40 -60.22 -6.58
CA ALA A 13 -11.39 -61.18 -6.98
C ALA A 13 -10.53 -60.67 -8.16
N ASP A 14 -9.28 -60.77 -8.01
CA ASP A 14 -8.19 -61.21 -8.92
C ASP A 14 -8.32 -61.11 -10.43
N GLN A 15 -7.29 -60.50 -11.06
CA GLN A 15 -6.30 -61.19 -11.94
C GLN A 15 -5.33 -60.23 -12.65
N GLU A 16 -4.05 -60.40 -12.38
CA GLU A 16 -2.91 -60.10 -13.27
C GLU A 16 -2.70 -61.24 -14.26
N PRO A 17 -1.68 -61.24 -15.16
CA PRO A 17 -1.01 -60.22 -16.00
C PRO A 17 -0.91 -60.66 -17.48
N GLY A 18 -0.46 -59.76 -18.38
CA GLY A 18 -0.21 -60.13 -19.76
C GLY A 18 0.68 -59.18 -20.58
N LYS A 19 1.99 -59.44 -20.55
CA LYS A 19 3.02 -59.36 -21.61
C LYS A 19 2.90 -58.37 -22.76
N LEU A 20 4.01 -57.60 -22.89
CA LEU A 20 4.56 -56.90 -24.07
C LEU A 20 4.70 -57.80 -25.31
N PRO A 21 4.79 -57.22 -26.51
CA PRO A 21 6.06 -57.35 -27.22
C PRO A 21 6.58 -56.06 -27.89
N HIS A 22 7.88 -56.18 -28.10
CA HIS A 22 8.81 -55.28 -28.74
C HIS A 22 8.47 -54.88 -30.18
N GLY A 23 8.94 -53.71 -30.61
CA GLY A 23 9.10 -53.32 -31.99
C GLY A 23 9.78 -51.94 -32.11
N GLN A 24 11.05 -51.94 -32.46
CA GLN A 24 11.91 -50.79 -32.78
C GLN A 24 11.67 -50.29 -34.21
N PRO A 25 12.50 -49.39 -34.76
CA PRO A 25 12.34 -47.93 -34.76
C PRO A 25 12.24 -47.39 -36.22
N LEU A 26 11.77 -46.20 -36.43
CA LEU A 26 12.01 -45.43 -37.62
C LEU A 26 12.07 -43.93 -37.31
N VAL A 27 13.24 -43.37 -37.46
CA VAL A 27 13.49 -41.95 -37.71
C VAL A 27 13.50 -41.81 -39.24
N PRO A 28 13.08 -40.74 -39.89
CA PRO A 28 13.87 -39.51 -39.93
C PRO A 28 13.10 -38.17 -39.97
N GLU A 29 13.86 -37.15 -39.60
CA GLU A 29 13.99 -35.82 -40.24
C GLU A 29 12.71 -35.03 -40.58
N ASP A 30 12.47 -33.89 -39.93
CA ASP A 30 12.92 -32.61 -40.43
C ASP A 30 12.69 -31.49 -39.40
N SER A 31 13.69 -30.69 -39.33
CA SER A 31 13.86 -29.50 -38.53
C SER A 31 12.94 -28.37 -38.92
N GLU A 32 12.18 -27.82 -37.98
CA GLU A 32 11.86 -26.39 -37.98
C GLU A 32 11.98 -25.80 -36.56
N PRO A 33 12.57 -24.61 -36.40
CA PRO A 33 12.84 -24.07 -35.10
C PRO A 33 11.59 -23.45 -34.52
N THR A 34 11.03 -24.05 -33.49
CA THR A 34 10.00 -23.42 -32.64
C THR A 34 10.62 -22.25 -31.92
N THR A 35 10.37 -21.06 -32.43
CA THR A 35 10.60 -19.81 -31.77
C THR A 35 9.78 -19.80 -30.45
N ASN A 36 10.48 -19.99 -29.34
CA ASN A 36 9.98 -19.75 -28.00
C ASN A 36 9.70 -18.25 -27.85
N THR A 37 8.54 -17.85 -28.28
CA THR A 37 8.00 -16.51 -27.93
C THR A 37 7.43 -16.59 -26.52
N SER A 38 8.29 -16.35 -25.54
CA SER A 38 7.82 -16.07 -24.19
C SER A 38 6.85 -14.88 -24.24
N PRO A 39 5.68 -14.93 -23.58
CA PRO A 39 4.76 -13.81 -23.57
C PRO A 39 5.49 -12.59 -22.98
N PRO A 40 5.22 -11.37 -23.49
CA PRO A 40 5.87 -10.17 -23.00
C PRO A 40 5.58 -10.04 -21.51
N LYS A 41 6.65 -9.96 -20.70
CA LYS A 41 6.52 -9.63 -19.27
C LYS A 41 5.87 -8.27 -19.18
N GLU A 42 4.59 -8.22 -18.83
CA GLU A 42 3.90 -7.01 -18.44
C GLU A 42 4.75 -6.33 -17.37
N LYS A 43 5.27 -5.16 -17.68
CA LYS A 43 6.00 -4.32 -16.73
C LYS A 43 4.99 -3.94 -15.65
N ARG A 44 5.08 -4.58 -14.49
CA ARG A 44 4.27 -4.20 -13.33
C ARG A 44 4.49 -2.71 -13.07
N PRO A 45 3.43 -1.91 -12.99
CA PRO A 45 3.57 -0.48 -12.77
C PRO A 45 4.40 -0.25 -11.50
N GLY A 46 5.39 0.64 -11.58
CA GLY A 46 6.24 1.01 -10.46
C GLY A 46 5.39 1.54 -9.29
N LEU A 47 6.02 1.70 -8.12
CA LEU A 47 5.34 2.14 -6.89
C LEU A 47 4.50 3.41 -7.12
N PHE A 48 5.03 4.36 -7.88
CA PHE A 48 4.33 5.60 -8.29
C PHE A 48 3.12 5.35 -9.21
N GLY A 49 3.19 4.35 -10.10
CA GLY A 49 2.05 3.97 -10.95
C GLY A 49 0.88 3.45 -10.12
N ARG A 50 1.16 2.58 -9.14
CA ARG A 50 0.14 2.04 -8.22
C ARG A 50 -0.44 3.11 -7.28
N LEU A 51 0.39 4.03 -6.81
CA LEU A 51 -0.06 5.15 -5.99
C LEU A 51 -0.97 6.07 -6.80
N ARG A 52 -0.57 6.40 -8.04
CA ARG A 52 -1.36 7.21 -8.97
C ARG A 52 -2.72 6.58 -9.29
N GLU A 53 -2.77 5.27 -9.47
CA GLU A 53 -4.02 4.53 -9.71
C GLU A 53 -4.94 4.56 -8.48
N LYS A 54 -4.39 4.35 -7.27
CA LYS A 54 -5.18 4.41 -6.03
C LYS A 54 -5.67 5.81 -5.68
N LEU A 55 -4.93 6.84 -6.06
CA LEU A 55 -5.30 8.25 -5.88
C LEU A 55 -6.08 8.81 -7.09
N SER A 56 -6.45 7.98 -8.06
CA SER A 56 -7.13 8.43 -9.27
C SER A 56 -8.43 9.16 -8.96
N ARG A 57 -9.24 8.69 -8.03
CA ARG A 57 -10.50 9.34 -7.63
C ARG A 57 -10.27 10.72 -7.02
N THR A 58 -9.35 10.85 -6.08
CA THR A 58 -8.99 12.15 -5.47
C THR A 58 -8.42 13.08 -6.51
N ARG A 59 -7.60 12.57 -7.43
CA ARG A 59 -7.05 13.35 -8.52
C ARG A 59 -8.12 13.83 -9.48
N THR A 60 -9.08 12.99 -9.85
CA THR A 60 -10.18 13.38 -10.75
C THR A 60 -11.07 14.44 -10.11
N HIS A 61 -11.37 14.32 -8.83
CA HIS A 61 -12.22 15.29 -8.14
C HIS A 61 -11.50 16.62 -7.88
N LEU A 62 -10.27 16.58 -7.40
CA LEU A 62 -9.53 17.80 -7.03
C LEU A 62 -8.72 18.36 -8.21
N GLY A 63 -7.98 17.51 -8.96
CA GLY A 63 -7.09 17.96 -10.03
C GLY A 63 -7.80 18.26 -11.34
N ASP A 64 -8.48 17.28 -11.92
CA ASP A 64 -9.14 17.44 -13.22
C ASP A 64 -10.39 18.33 -13.10
N GLY A 65 -11.11 18.25 -11.99
CA GLY A 65 -12.23 19.12 -11.67
C GLY A 65 -11.79 20.57 -11.53
N MET A 66 -10.68 20.82 -10.82
CA MET A 66 -10.11 22.16 -10.66
C MET A 66 -9.56 22.70 -11.99
N ALA A 67 -8.82 21.88 -12.76
CA ALA A 67 -8.31 22.30 -14.05
C ALA A 67 -9.43 22.67 -15.04
N ASN A 68 -10.52 21.90 -15.07
CA ASN A 68 -11.67 22.19 -15.93
C ASN A 68 -12.40 23.47 -15.52
N LEU A 69 -12.48 23.75 -14.23
CA LEU A 69 -13.03 25.01 -13.72
C LEU A 69 -12.22 26.19 -14.21
N LEU A 70 -10.90 26.13 -14.10
CA LEU A 70 -9.98 27.21 -14.44
C LEU A 70 -9.88 27.44 -15.94
N LEU A 71 -10.00 26.39 -16.78
CA LEU A 71 -10.03 26.51 -18.24
C LEU A 71 -11.27 27.25 -18.78
N GLY A 72 -12.34 27.33 -17.99
CA GLY A 72 -13.61 27.96 -18.39
C GLY A 72 -13.75 29.44 -18.02
N LYS A 73 -12.91 29.96 -17.10
CA LYS A 73 -13.01 31.34 -16.58
C LYS A 73 -11.71 32.12 -16.84
N LYS A 74 -11.86 33.41 -17.14
CA LYS A 74 -10.75 34.26 -17.57
C LYS A 74 -10.19 35.17 -16.48
N ASP A 75 -10.92 35.39 -15.40
CA ASP A 75 -10.54 36.30 -14.31
C ASP A 75 -10.71 35.62 -12.95
N LEU A 76 -9.85 35.97 -11.99
CA LEU A 76 -10.03 35.61 -10.60
C LEU A 76 -11.11 36.52 -9.99
N ASP A 77 -12.37 36.18 -10.25
CA ASP A 77 -13.54 36.87 -9.72
C ASP A 77 -14.08 36.19 -8.46
N GLU A 78 -15.06 36.82 -7.83
CA GLU A 78 -15.69 36.33 -6.59
C GLU A 78 -16.41 35.00 -6.85
N GLU A 79 -17.00 34.80 -8.02
CA GLU A 79 -17.67 33.57 -8.42
C GLU A 79 -16.69 32.38 -8.52
N LEU A 80 -15.50 32.61 -9.06
CA LEU A 80 -14.44 31.60 -9.12
C LEU A 80 -13.93 31.22 -7.73
N LEU A 81 -13.74 32.21 -6.84
CA LEU A 81 -13.33 31.97 -5.47
C LEU A 81 -14.36 31.14 -4.68
N GLU A 82 -15.67 31.43 -4.81
CA GLU A 82 -16.75 30.67 -4.21
C GLU A 82 -16.78 29.21 -4.73
N GLU A 83 -16.51 29.02 -6.03
CA GLU A 83 -16.49 27.68 -6.61
C GLU A 83 -15.23 26.89 -6.18
N LEU A 84 -14.09 27.56 -6.03
CA LEU A 84 -12.86 26.97 -5.47
C LEU A 84 -13.07 26.58 -4.01
N GLU A 85 -13.69 27.43 -3.20
CA GLU A 85 -14.06 27.14 -1.81
C GLU A 85 -14.92 25.89 -1.72
N THR A 86 -16.02 25.87 -2.50
CA THR A 86 -16.91 24.71 -2.55
C THR A 86 -16.14 23.42 -2.89
N ARG A 87 -15.23 23.45 -3.87
CA ARG A 87 -14.47 22.27 -4.28
C ARG A 87 -13.46 21.80 -3.22
N LEU A 88 -12.79 22.74 -2.52
CA LEU A 88 -11.89 22.42 -1.45
C LEU A 88 -12.64 21.78 -0.28
N LEU A 89 -13.79 22.34 0.10
CA LEU A 89 -14.65 21.78 1.15
C LEU A 89 -15.22 20.40 0.76
N MET A 90 -15.64 20.21 -0.48
CA MET A 90 -16.08 18.89 -1.00
C MET A 90 -14.93 17.86 -1.06
N ALA A 91 -13.71 18.32 -1.12
CA ALA A 91 -12.50 17.48 -1.06
C ALA A 91 -12.03 17.22 0.37
N ASP A 92 -12.85 17.55 1.37
CA ASP A 92 -12.59 17.33 2.79
C ASP A 92 -11.44 18.22 3.35
N VAL A 93 -11.17 19.36 2.71
CA VAL A 93 -10.29 20.39 3.25
C VAL A 93 -11.06 21.17 4.32
N GLY A 94 -10.47 21.34 5.50
CA GLY A 94 -11.13 22.06 6.59
C GLY A 94 -11.41 23.53 6.24
N ILE A 95 -12.44 24.13 6.86
CA ILE A 95 -12.87 25.50 6.57
C ILE A 95 -11.72 26.49 6.77
N GLU A 96 -11.03 26.44 7.90
CA GLU A 96 -9.91 27.34 8.23
C GLU A 96 -8.79 27.24 7.19
N ALA A 97 -8.42 26.02 6.78
CA ALA A 97 -7.40 25.79 5.75
C ALA A 97 -7.86 26.30 4.38
N THR A 98 -9.12 26.14 4.04
CA THR A 98 -9.69 26.66 2.79
C THR A 98 -9.65 28.18 2.74
N GLU A 99 -10.08 28.85 3.81
CA GLU A 99 -10.01 30.31 3.93
C GLU A 99 -8.57 30.83 3.82
N GLU A 100 -7.61 30.19 4.48
CA GLU A 100 -6.20 30.58 4.42
C GLU A 100 -5.62 30.42 3.02
N ILE A 101 -5.90 29.30 2.33
CA ILE A 101 -5.46 29.07 0.96
C ILE A 101 -6.02 30.12 0.00
N LEU A 102 -7.33 30.39 0.08
CA LEU A 102 -8.03 31.29 -0.85
C LEU A 102 -7.67 32.75 -0.59
N SER A 103 -7.57 33.18 0.67
CA SER A 103 -7.17 34.56 1.01
C SER A 103 -5.76 34.90 0.55
N GLY A 104 -4.87 33.92 0.46
CA GLY A 104 -3.51 34.08 -0.05
C GLY A 104 -3.41 34.18 -1.58
N LEU A 105 -4.42 33.72 -2.34
CA LEU A 105 -4.36 33.66 -3.81
C LEU A 105 -4.15 35.03 -4.49
N PRO A 106 -4.91 36.11 -4.14
CA PRO A 106 -4.74 37.39 -4.82
C PRO A 106 -3.34 37.98 -4.63
N GLY A 107 -2.69 37.69 -3.50
CA GLY A 107 -1.34 38.16 -3.21
C GLY A 107 -0.23 37.42 -3.96
N ARG A 108 -0.51 36.21 -4.45
CA ARG A 108 0.43 35.34 -5.17
C ARG A 108 0.41 35.56 -6.68
N LEU A 109 -0.69 36.13 -7.19
CA LEU A 109 -0.91 36.32 -8.62
C LEU A 109 -0.68 37.81 -8.99
N SER A 110 0.10 38.06 -10.02
CA SER A 110 0.13 39.36 -10.65
C SER A 110 -1.15 39.57 -11.46
N ARG A 111 -1.48 40.85 -11.77
CA ARG A 111 -2.68 41.14 -12.61
C ARG A 111 -2.70 40.47 -13.98
N ARG A 112 -1.50 40.07 -14.51
CA ARG A 112 -1.40 39.37 -15.81
C ARG A 112 -1.50 37.86 -15.67
N GLU A 113 -1.34 37.33 -14.49
CA GLU A 113 -1.37 35.90 -14.20
C GLU A 113 -2.74 35.47 -13.66
N SER A 114 -3.60 36.43 -13.27
CA SER A 114 -4.95 36.11 -12.79
C SER A 114 -5.84 35.45 -13.85
N ASP A 115 -5.51 35.66 -15.13
CA ASP A 115 -6.22 35.06 -16.27
C ASP A 115 -5.59 33.76 -16.76
N ASP A 116 -4.46 33.34 -16.15
CA ASP A 116 -3.74 32.11 -16.53
C ASP A 116 -4.10 30.95 -15.59
N PRO A 117 -4.82 29.92 -16.10
CA PRO A 117 -5.18 28.73 -15.30
C PRO A 117 -3.99 28.00 -14.70
N GLU A 118 -2.84 27.99 -15.39
CA GLU A 118 -1.64 27.31 -14.88
C GLU A 118 -1.02 28.08 -13.72
N ALA A 119 -0.97 29.41 -13.81
CA ALA A 119 -0.50 30.28 -12.74
C ALA A 119 -1.39 30.14 -11.48
N LEU A 120 -2.73 30.11 -11.67
CA LEU A 120 -3.68 29.94 -10.58
C LEU A 120 -3.55 28.57 -9.90
N MET A 121 -3.35 27.49 -10.67
CA MET A 121 -3.06 26.16 -10.13
C MET A 121 -1.74 26.10 -9.38
N SER A 122 -0.72 26.82 -9.84
CA SER A 122 0.57 26.94 -9.13
C SER A 122 0.41 27.66 -7.81
N ALA A 123 -0.27 28.80 -7.81
CA ALA A 123 -0.53 29.60 -6.62
C ALA A 123 -1.35 28.83 -5.55
N LEU A 124 -2.36 28.07 -5.97
CA LEU A 124 -3.12 27.15 -5.10
C LEU A 124 -2.21 26.09 -4.47
N ARG A 125 -1.38 25.44 -5.29
CA ARG A 125 -0.43 24.43 -4.81
C ARG A 125 0.57 25.02 -3.83
N GLU A 126 1.10 26.19 -4.12
CA GLU A 126 2.03 26.92 -3.25
C GLU A 126 1.38 27.24 -1.91
N GLY A 127 0.13 27.72 -1.90
CA GLY A 127 -0.62 27.96 -0.67
C GLY A 127 -0.82 26.71 0.18
N MET A 128 -1.16 25.58 -0.46
CA MET A 128 -1.26 24.29 0.25
C MET A 128 0.10 23.82 0.81
N VAL A 129 1.18 23.98 0.06
CA VAL A 129 2.52 23.60 0.51
C VAL A 129 2.95 24.46 1.68
N GLU A 130 2.71 25.76 1.63
CA GLU A 130 3.04 26.69 2.71
C GLU A 130 2.29 26.38 3.99
N LEU A 131 1.00 26.03 3.88
CA LEU A 131 0.18 25.59 5.01
C LEU A 131 0.70 24.29 5.64
N LEU A 132 1.20 23.35 4.84
CA LEU A 132 1.69 22.06 5.29
C LEU A 132 3.15 22.10 5.78
N SER A 133 3.96 23.00 5.28
CA SER A 133 5.41 23.07 5.57
C SER A 133 5.73 23.14 7.08
N PRO A 134 5.01 23.93 7.91
CA PRO A 134 5.26 23.95 9.35
C PRO A 134 4.95 22.65 10.07
N CYS A 135 4.13 21.79 9.45
CA CYS A 135 3.75 20.48 9.98
C CYS A 135 4.70 19.36 9.56
N GLU A 136 5.65 19.65 8.66
CA GLU A 136 6.62 18.68 8.21
C GLU A 136 7.61 18.35 9.33
N ALA A 137 7.54 17.10 9.80
CA ALA A 137 8.45 16.55 10.79
C ALA A 137 8.96 15.19 10.32
N PRO A 138 10.21 15.09 9.84
CA PRO A 138 10.78 13.81 9.44
C PRO A 138 10.92 12.89 10.66
N LEU A 139 10.58 11.60 10.46
CA LEU A 139 10.77 10.59 11.48
C LEU A 139 12.26 10.27 11.64
N HIS A 140 12.87 10.84 12.66
CA HIS A 140 14.24 10.55 13.07
C HIS A 140 14.19 9.75 14.37
N PRO A 141 14.61 8.47 14.39
CA PRO A 141 14.85 7.77 15.64
C PRO A 141 15.85 8.55 16.48
N SER A 142 15.55 8.77 17.76
CA SER A 142 16.49 9.36 18.71
C SER A 142 17.63 8.39 19.01
N ASP A 143 18.68 8.88 19.72
CA ASP A 143 19.81 8.05 20.17
C ASP A 143 19.43 7.07 21.29
N GLU A 144 18.17 7.06 21.71
CA GLU A 144 17.65 6.10 22.68
C GLU A 144 17.59 4.69 22.08
N SER A 145 18.06 3.70 22.84
CA SER A 145 18.03 2.31 22.40
C SER A 145 17.29 1.43 23.41
N PRO A 146 16.25 0.76 23.00
CA PRO A 146 15.64 0.77 21.68
C PRO A 146 14.71 1.98 21.45
N TYR A 147 14.67 2.52 20.23
CA TYR A 147 13.64 3.47 19.81
C TYR A 147 12.38 2.70 19.39
N VAL A 148 11.27 2.92 20.10
CA VAL A 148 10.03 2.14 19.92
C VAL A 148 9.02 2.91 19.08
N ILE A 149 8.57 2.30 17.98
CA ILE A 149 7.51 2.83 17.12
C ILE A 149 6.27 1.97 17.27
N LEU A 150 5.20 2.53 17.83
CA LEU A 150 3.90 1.85 17.95
C LEU A 150 3.00 2.22 16.77
N MET A 151 2.59 1.21 15.98
CA MET A 151 1.65 1.39 14.86
C MET A 151 0.21 1.13 15.29
N VAL A 152 -0.60 2.15 15.25
CA VAL A 152 -2.04 2.09 15.62
C VAL A 152 -2.95 2.35 14.41
N GLY A 153 -4.19 1.89 14.49
CA GLY A 153 -5.20 2.12 13.46
C GLY A 153 -6.22 0.99 13.34
N ILE A 154 -7.28 1.22 12.59
CA ILE A 154 -8.34 0.24 12.34
C ILE A 154 -7.86 -0.92 11.46
N ASN A 155 -8.62 -2.02 11.43
CA ASN A 155 -8.31 -3.16 10.56
C ASN A 155 -8.38 -2.74 9.08
N GLY A 156 -7.42 -3.23 8.28
CA GLY A 156 -7.34 -2.87 6.86
C GLY A 156 -6.70 -1.50 6.55
N ALA A 157 -6.37 -0.67 7.56
CA ALA A 157 -5.72 0.63 7.34
C ALA A 157 -4.27 0.54 6.77
N GLY A 158 -3.70 -0.65 6.70
CA GLY A 158 -2.36 -0.85 6.15
C GLY A 158 -1.23 -0.84 7.18
N LYS A 159 -1.53 -1.01 8.49
CA LYS A 159 -0.52 -1.06 9.57
C LYS A 159 0.64 -2.00 9.26
N THR A 160 0.36 -3.29 9.05
CA THR A 160 1.39 -4.31 8.77
C THR A 160 2.22 -3.99 7.52
N THR A 161 1.56 -3.48 6.47
CA THR A 161 2.25 -3.05 5.25
C THR A 161 3.19 -1.86 5.52
N THR A 162 2.77 -0.92 6.35
CA THR A 162 3.58 0.26 6.69
C THR A 162 4.74 -0.14 7.59
N ILE A 163 4.52 -0.99 8.60
CA ILE A 163 5.57 -1.58 9.44
C ILE A 163 6.67 -2.18 8.55
N GLY A 164 6.28 -3.05 7.61
CA GLY A 164 7.25 -3.66 6.72
C GLY A 164 8.06 -2.66 5.89
N LYS A 165 7.42 -1.64 5.34
CA LYS A 165 8.11 -0.60 4.55
C LYS A 165 9.06 0.23 5.39
N LEU A 166 8.64 0.66 6.59
CA LEU A 166 9.47 1.42 7.51
C LEU A 166 10.67 0.59 7.99
N ALA A 167 10.44 -0.65 8.38
CA ALA A 167 11.50 -1.57 8.78
C ALA A 167 12.56 -1.71 7.69
N LYS A 168 12.13 -1.91 6.43
CA LYS A 168 13.06 -1.97 5.29
C LYS A 168 13.80 -0.66 5.05
N GLN A 169 13.13 0.47 5.20
CA GLN A 169 13.75 1.78 5.05
C GLN A 169 14.82 2.04 6.12
N PHE A 170 14.56 1.72 7.39
CA PHE A 170 15.54 1.85 8.46
C PHE A 170 16.71 0.90 8.28
N GLN A 171 16.47 -0.36 7.90
CA GLN A 171 17.52 -1.32 7.57
C GLN A 171 18.43 -0.80 6.44
N GLN A 172 17.86 -0.21 5.40
CA GLN A 172 18.65 0.38 4.31
C GLN A 172 19.49 1.60 4.73
N LYS A 173 19.07 2.28 5.80
CA LYS A 173 19.86 3.36 6.43
C LYS A 173 20.92 2.83 7.41
N GLY A 174 21.10 1.51 7.49
CA GLY A 174 22.10 0.87 8.36
C GLY A 174 21.68 0.73 9.82
N GLN A 175 20.40 0.95 10.14
CA GLN A 175 19.89 0.78 11.49
C GLN A 175 19.51 -0.68 11.76
N SER A 176 19.77 -1.15 12.97
CA SER A 176 19.24 -2.43 13.46
C SER A 176 17.74 -2.30 13.70
N VAL A 177 16.98 -3.25 13.18
CA VAL A 177 15.49 -3.21 13.26
C VAL A 177 14.99 -4.55 13.77
N MET A 178 14.03 -4.51 14.69
CA MET A 178 13.30 -5.66 15.19
C MET A 178 11.79 -5.39 15.10
N LEU A 179 11.00 -6.42 14.84
CA LEU A 179 9.53 -6.32 14.80
C LEU A 179 8.93 -7.08 15.98
N ALA A 180 7.86 -6.53 16.55
CA ALA A 180 7.06 -7.17 17.58
C ALA A 180 5.65 -7.44 17.07
N ALA A 181 5.21 -8.70 17.10
CA ALA A 181 3.88 -9.12 16.67
C ALA A 181 2.85 -8.95 17.80
N GLY A 182 2.52 -7.72 18.16
CA GLY A 182 1.59 -7.39 19.26
C GLY A 182 0.10 -7.69 18.95
N ASP A 183 -0.29 -7.96 17.70
CA ASP A 183 -1.67 -8.38 17.34
C ASP A 183 -1.81 -9.90 17.55
N THR A 184 -1.76 -10.34 18.81
CA THR A 184 -1.74 -11.75 19.20
C THR A 184 -3.08 -12.47 19.00
N PHE A 185 -4.18 -11.74 18.86
CA PHE A 185 -5.52 -12.29 18.66
C PHE A 185 -5.77 -12.77 17.22
N ARG A 186 -4.96 -12.29 16.27
CA ARG A 186 -5.11 -12.58 14.85
C ARG A 186 -3.94 -13.38 14.32
N ALA A 187 -4.09 -14.71 14.30
CA ALA A 187 -3.05 -15.63 13.82
C ALA A 187 -2.47 -15.22 12.44
N ALA A 188 -3.34 -14.88 11.49
CA ALA A 188 -2.92 -14.44 10.17
C ALA A 188 -2.08 -13.13 10.18
N ALA A 189 -2.29 -12.24 11.16
CA ALA A 189 -1.50 -11.02 11.28
C ALA A 189 -0.08 -11.31 11.79
N VAL A 190 0.03 -12.23 12.76
CA VAL A 190 1.33 -12.71 13.27
C VAL A 190 2.11 -13.41 12.16
N GLU A 191 1.49 -14.37 11.47
CA GLU A 191 2.09 -15.10 10.35
C GLU A 191 2.54 -14.17 9.21
N GLN A 192 1.72 -13.18 8.87
CA GLN A 192 2.05 -12.18 7.85
C GLN A 192 3.28 -11.36 8.24
N LEU A 193 3.37 -10.92 9.51
CA LEU A 193 4.52 -10.15 9.99
C LEU A 193 5.78 -11.01 10.01
N GLN A 194 5.68 -12.26 10.45
CA GLN A 194 6.79 -13.22 10.42
C GLN A 194 7.27 -13.52 9.00
N ALA A 195 6.33 -13.72 8.06
CA ALA A 195 6.67 -13.92 6.64
C ALA A 195 7.42 -12.70 6.07
N TRP A 196 6.98 -11.51 6.47
CA TRP A 196 7.60 -10.25 6.08
C TRP A 196 9.02 -10.12 6.65
N GLY A 197 9.22 -10.43 7.93
CA GLY A 197 10.52 -10.45 8.59
C GLY A 197 11.48 -11.41 7.90
N ARG A 198 11.07 -12.65 7.65
CA ARG A 198 11.89 -13.64 6.94
C ARG A 198 12.30 -13.19 5.55
N HIS A 199 11.39 -12.54 4.80
CA HIS A 199 11.69 -12.06 3.44
C HIS A 199 12.73 -10.94 3.40
N ASN A 200 12.85 -10.17 4.48
CA ASN A 200 13.73 -9.00 4.55
C ASN A 200 14.88 -9.15 5.54
N ASP A 201 15.09 -10.36 6.09
CA ASP A 201 16.11 -10.65 7.11
C ASP A 201 15.99 -9.71 8.33
N ILE A 202 14.75 -9.49 8.80
CA ILE A 202 14.46 -8.69 9.98
C ILE A 202 13.89 -9.61 11.07
N PRO A 203 14.48 -9.66 12.27
CA PRO A 203 13.99 -10.48 13.37
C PRO A 203 12.59 -10.05 13.80
N VAL A 204 11.74 -11.04 14.11
CA VAL A 204 10.37 -10.83 14.58
C VAL A 204 10.18 -11.56 15.90
N VAL A 205 9.85 -10.83 16.94
CA VAL A 205 9.40 -11.39 18.22
C VAL A 205 7.90 -11.66 18.13
N ALA A 206 7.52 -12.91 18.33
CA ALA A 206 6.14 -13.36 18.30
C ALA A 206 5.93 -14.50 19.29
N GLN A 207 4.78 -14.56 19.92
CA GLN A 207 4.34 -15.65 20.77
C GLN A 207 3.15 -16.38 20.13
N GLN A 208 2.61 -17.40 20.80
CA GLN A 208 1.45 -18.15 20.33
C GLN A 208 0.23 -17.26 20.20
N THR A 209 -0.66 -17.60 19.27
CA THR A 209 -1.94 -16.92 19.12
C THR A 209 -2.71 -16.92 20.44
N GLY A 210 -3.20 -15.76 20.85
CA GLY A 210 -3.89 -15.57 22.12
C GLY A 210 -2.97 -15.29 23.31
N ALA A 211 -1.64 -15.22 23.11
CA ALA A 211 -0.72 -14.76 24.15
C ALA A 211 -1.00 -13.30 24.53
N ASP A 212 -0.51 -12.89 25.71
CA ASP A 212 -0.62 -11.49 26.14
C ASP A 212 0.24 -10.58 25.24
N SER A 213 -0.39 -9.61 24.62
CA SER A 213 0.29 -8.62 23.77
C SER A 213 1.38 -7.85 24.51
N ALA A 214 1.17 -7.56 25.82
CA ALA A 214 2.15 -6.85 26.64
C ALA A 214 3.42 -7.70 26.83
N SER A 215 3.28 -9.00 26.99
CA SER A 215 4.39 -9.94 27.09
C SER A 215 5.24 -9.95 25.82
N VAL A 216 4.60 -9.99 24.65
CA VAL A 216 5.32 -9.93 23.35
C VAL A 216 6.11 -8.63 23.20
N ILE A 217 5.51 -7.51 23.58
CA ILE A 217 6.15 -6.19 23.49
C ILE A 217 7.32 -6.10 24.49
N TYR A 218 7.14 -6.61 25.69
CA TYR A 218 8.20 -6.66 26.71
C TYR A 218 9.40 -7.47 26.23
N ASP A 219 9.16 -8.70 25.74
CA ASP A 219 10.21 -9.56 25.20
C ASP A 219 10.95 -8.92 24.02
N ALA A 220 10.23 -8.18 23.15
CA ALA A 220 10.82 -7.47 22.04
C ALA A 220 11.73 -6.32 22.51
N ILE A 221 11.29 -5.54 23.49
CA ILE A 221 12.08 -4.43 24.05
C ILE A 221 13.34 -4.96 24.75
N GLU A 222 13.21 -6.03 25.55
CA GLU A 222 14.36 -6.65 26.22
C GLU A 222 15.35 -7.26 25.19
N SER A 223 14.84 -7.84 24.11
CA SER A 223 15.69 -8.42 23.06
C SER A 223 16.38 -7.38 22.19
N ALA A 224 15.86 -6.15 22.17
CA ALA A 224 16.40 -5.05 21.36
C ALA A 224 17.44 -4.18 22.12
N ARG A 225 17.61 -4.39 23.42
CA ARG A 225 18.63 -3.75 24.27
C ARG A 225 19.99 -4.40 24.08
#